data_48850f42705b8a94b4665242cf3321f9
#
_entry.id   48850f42705b8a94b4665242cf3321f9
#
_cell.length_a   1.000
_cell.length_b   1.000
_cell.length_c   1.000
_cell.angle_alpha   90.00
_cell.angle_beta   90.00
_cell.angle_gamma   90.00
#
_symmetry.space_group_name_H-M   'P 1'
#
loop_
_entity.id
_entity.type
_entity.pdbx_description
1 polymer ?
#
loop_
_entity_poly.entity_id
_entity_poly.type
_entity_poly.pdbx_seq_one_letter_code
_entity_poly.pdbx_strand_id
1 'polypeptide(L)'
;ERSRREQLEEDLTELEKAGKYTTAAAWALFEGVPKRAVEILKSGGTDLLFVAMALDIKLKSNAALDLDDTEWSRALENHPQMGEDPYLRAIYGYITTGNWRAIADATSLPLRDRAWVALRNFSDEKLTEWLTKEMEEAINTGDIEGIVLAGITDNMVDIFAKYVEKFM
;
A
#
# COMPACT_ATOMS: atom_id res chain seq x y z
N GLU A 1 17.26 16.55 -13.74
CA GLU A 1 16.72 15.80 -12.60
C GLU A 1 15.28 15.36 -12.87
N ARG A 2 15.06 14.04 -12.92
CA ARG A 2 13.71 13.53 -13.13
C ARG A 2 12.84 13.80 -11.92
N SER A 3 11.62 14.23 -12.16
CA SER A 3 10.67 14.33 -11.08
C SER A 3 10.33 12.93 -10.57
N ARG A 4 9.99 12.85 -9.30
CA ARG A 4 9.56 11.60 -8.66
C ARG A 4 8.36 10.98 -9.39
N ARG A 5 7.51 11.82 -9.95
CA ARG A 5 6.32 11.40 -10.70
C ARG A 5 6.68 10.71 -12.01
N GLU A 6 7.70 11.21 -12.70
CA GLU A 6 8.19 10.60 -13.93
C GLU A 6 8.81 9.22 -13.65
N GLN A 7 9.59 9.12 -12.58
CA GLN A 7 10.17 7.85 -12.15
C GLN A 7 9.08 6.84 -11.80
N LEU A 8 8.05 7.27 -11.09
CA LEU A 8 6.92 6.42 -10.75
C LEU A 8 6.23 5.90 -12.02
N GLU A 9 5.95 6.78 -12.99
CA GLU A 9 5.30 6.36 -14.23
C GLU A 9 6.13 5.34 -15.01
N GLU A 10 7.44 5.50 -15.03
CA GLU A 10 8.32 4.49 -15.65
C GLU A 10 8.22 3.15 -14.94
N ASP A 11 8.28 3.15 -13.61
CA ASP A 11 8.18 1.94 -12.80
C ASP A 11 6.84 1.24 -13.01
N LEU A 12 5.75 2.01 -13.03
CA LEU A 12 4.41 1.47 -13.28
C LEU A 12 4.29 0.86 -14.67
N THR A 13 4.82 1.54 -15.68
CA THR A 13 4.81 1.06 -17.06
C THR A 13 5.60 -0.25 -17.21
N GLU A 14 6.74 -0.35 -16.56
CA GLU A 14 7.54 -1.59 -16.56
C GLU A 14 6.79 -2.74 -15.89
N LEU A 15 6.13 -2.47 -14.77
CA LEU A 15 5.32 -3.49 -14.08
C LEU A 15 4.14 -3.95 -14.95
N GLU A 16 3.48 -3.03 -15.65
CA GLU A 16 2.42 -3.37 -16.59
C GLU A 16 2.93 -4.27 -17.73
N LYS A 17 4.08 -3.94 -18.30
CA LYS A 17 4.71 -4.74 -19.35
C LYS A 17 5.07 -6.13 -18.86
N ALA A 18 5.44 -6.27 -17.60
CA ALA A 18 5.75 -7.55 -16.97
C ALA A 18 4.50 -8.34 -16.58
N GLY A 19 3.31 -7.79 -16.78
CA GLY A 19 2.05 -8.43 -16.37
C GLY A 19 1.74 -8.31 -14.90
N LYS A 20 2.46 -7.48 -14.17
CA LYS A 20 2.28 -7.28 -12.72
C LYS A 20 1.32 -6.13 -12.43
N TYR A 21 0.09 -6.27 -12.88
CA TYR A 21 -0.92 -5.21 -12.80
C TYR A 21 -1.32 -4.88 -11.36
N THR A 22 -1.47 -5.88 -10.51
CA THR A 22 -1.84 -5.66 -9.11
C THR A 22 -0.77 -4.92 -8.33
N THR A 23 0.50 -5.26 -8.56
CA THR A 23 1.64 -4.56 -7.97
C THR A 23 1.68 -3.10 -8.43
N ALA A 24 1.55 -2.88 -9.73
CA ALA A 24 1.55 -1.53 -10.32
C ALA A 24 0.40 -0.69 -9.77
N ALA A 25 -0.80 -1.25 -9.74
CA ALA A 25 -1.99 -0.55 -9.22
C ALA A 25 -1.84 -0.22 -7.73
N ALA A 26 -1.34 -1.14 -6.93
CA ALA A 26 -1.09 -0.89 -5.51
C ALA A 26 -0.06 0.21 -5.30
N TRP A 27 1.03 0.20 -6.07
CA TRP A 27 2.05 1.27 -5.99
C TRP A 27 1.48 2.63 -6.37
N ALA A 28 0.65 2.70 -7.41
CA ALA A 28 -0.03 3.94 -7.80
C ALA A 28 -0.93 4.44 -6.66
N LEU A 29 -1.66 3.53 -6.02
CA LEU A 29 -2.53 3.86 -4.90
C LEU A 29 -1.71 4.36 -3.69
N PHE A 30 -0.63 3.68 -3.35
CA PHE A 30 0.25 4.04 -2.23
C PHE A 30 0.92 5.39 -2.45
N GLU A 31 1.25 5.72 -3.70
CA GLU A 31 1.89 6.98 -4.07
C GLU A 31 0.90 8.15 -4.21
N GLY A 32 -0.38 7.90 -4.02
CA GLY A 32 -1.40 8.94 -4.06
C GLY A 32 -1.84 9.34 -5.46
N VAL A 33 -1.76 8.42 -6.43
CA VAL A 33 -2.29 8.59 -7.78
C VAL A 33 -3.36 7.52 -8.07
N PRO A 34 -4.49 7.56 -7.32
CA PRO A 34 -5.47 6.48 -7.36
C PRO A 34 -6.15 6.32 -8.72
N LYS A 35 -6.29 7.40 -9.49
CA LYS A 35 -6.85 7.32 -10.84
C LYS A 35 -5.99 6.46 -11.76
N ARG A 36 -4.67 6.57 -11.60
CA ARG A 36 -3.72 5.73 -12.36
C ARG A 36 -3.88 4.25 -11.97
N ALA A 37 -4.12 3.99 -10.69
CA ALA A 37 -4.40 2.63 -10.21
C ALA A 37 -5.63 2.02 -10.90
N VAL A 38 -6.70 2.78 -11.06
CA VAL A 38 -7.90 2.34 -11.76
C VAL A 38 -7.58 2.00 -13.23
N GLU A 39 -6.83 2.87 -13.91
CA GLU A 39 -6.42 2.64 -15.31
C GLU A 39 -5.62 1.34 -15.46
N ILE A 40 -4.67 1.11 -14.57
CA ILE A 40 -3.84 -0.09 -14.57
C ILE A 40 -4.68 -1.35 -14.38
N LEU A 41 -5.61 -1.32 -13.42
CA LEU A 41 -6.51 -2.45 -13.18
C LEU A 41 -7.40 -2.73 -14.38
N LYS A 42 -7.88 -1.70 -15.07
CA LYS A 42 -8.66 -1.86 -16.31
C LYS A 42 -7.84 -2.54 -17.41
N SER A 43 -6.55 -2.25 -17.47
CA SER A 43 -5.64 -2.84 -18.46
C SER A 43 -5.27 -4.30 -18.14
N GLY A 44 -5.50 -4.72 -16.91
CA GLY A 44 -5.12 -6.05 -16.41
C GLY A 44 -6.02 -7.20 -16.81
N GLY A 45 -7.01 -6.95 -17.65
CA GLY A 45 -7.94 -7.98 -18.12
C GLY A 45 -9.26 -8.00 -17.37
N THR A 46 -10.14 -8.93 -17.77
CA THR A 46 -11.50 -9.03 -17.22
C THR A 46 -11.53 -9.34 -15.73
N ASP A 47 -10.56 -10.13 -15.26
CA ASP A 47 -10.49 -10.51 -13.85
C ASP A 47 -10.28 -9.32 -12.92
N LEU A 48 -9.54 -8.31 -13.39
CA LEU A 48 -9.26 -7.10 -12.60
C LEU A 48 -10.24 -5.96 -12.89
N LEU A 49 -11.07 -6.08 -13.92
CA LEU A 49 -12.04 -5.04 -14.28
C LEU A 49 -13.02 -4.76 -13.13
N PHE A 50 -13.47 -5.80 -12.46
CA PHE A 50 -14.38 -5.67 -11.33
C PHE A 50 -13.73 -4.91 -10.17
N VAL A 51 -12.46 -5.20 -9.88
CA VAL A 51 -11.68 -4.49 -8.86
C VAL A 51 -11.50 -3.02 -9.25
N ALA A 52 -11.23 -2.76 -10.54
CA ALA A 52 -11.11 -1.39 -11.06
C ALA A 52 -12.40 -0.59 -10.85
N MET A 53 -13.55 -1.20 -11.15
CA MET A 53 -14.85 -0.58 -10.95
C MET A 53 -15.12 -0.28 -9.48
N ALA A 54 -14.82 -1.21 -8.59
CA ALA A 54 -15.00 -1.05 -7.15
C ALA A 54 -14.11 0.10 -6.62
N LEU A 55 -12.86 0.16 -7.05
CA LEU A 55 -11.94 1.24 -6.67
C LEU A 55 -12.42 2.59 -7.17
N ASP A 56 -12.87 2.66 -8.42
CA ASP A 56 -13.38 3.90 -9.01
C ASP A 56 -14.59 4.43 -8.24
N ILE A 57 -15.52 3.56 -7.89
CA ILE A 57 -16.70 3.92 -7.08
C ILE A 57 -16.25 4.44 -5.71
N LYS A 58 -15.31 3.77 -5.07
CA LYS A 58 -14.75 4.19 -3.78
C LYS A 58 -14.17 5.60 -3.86
N LEU A 59 -13.41 5.88 -4.89
CA LEU A 59 -12.78 7.19 -5.08
C LEU A 59 -13.79 8.30 -5.32
N LYS A 60 -14.86 8.01 -6.06
CA LYS A 60 -15.92 8.99 -6.37
C LYS A 60 -16.82 9.26 -5.20
N SER A 61 -17.13 8.27 -4.39
CA SER A 61 -18.05 8.40 -3.27
C SER A 61 -17.45 9.10 -2.06
N ASN A 62 -16.13 9.11 -1.95
CA ASN A 62 -15.38 9.67 -0.81
C ASN A 62 -15.85 9.11 0.55
N ALA A 63 -16.71 8.14 0.54
CA ALA A 63 -17.17 7.40 1.69
C ALA A 63 -16.58 5.99 1.62
N ALA A 64 -16.35 5.35 2.76
CA ALA A 64 -16.25 3.91 2.75
C ALA A 64 -17.47 3.44 1.94
N LEU A 65 -17.24 2.68 0.86
CA LEU A 65 -18.34 1.99 0.24
C LEU A 65 -19.08 1.33 1.39
N ASP A 66 -20.32 1.72 1.57
CA ASP A 66 -21.19 1.01 2.49
C ASP A 66 -21.44 -0.35 1.84
N LEU A 67 -20.47 -1.24 2.06
CA LEU A 67 -20.54 -2.60 1.60
C LEU A 67 -21.43 -3.43 2.54
N ASP A 68 -22.50 -2.83 3.00
CA ASP A 68 -23.66 -3.60 3.43
C ASP A 68 -24.19 -4.42 2.26
N ASP A 69 -23.68 -4.12 1.07
CA ASP A 69 -23.85 -5.02 -0.04
C ASP A 69 -22.84 -6.16 0.09
N THR A 70 -23.22 -7.16 0.87
CA THR A 70 -22.47 -8.37 1.09
C THR A 70 -22.09 -9.09 -0.22
N GLU A 71 -22.78 -8.80 -1.31
CA GLU A 71 -22.48 -9.38 -2.61
C GLU A 71 -21.20 -8.83 -3.22
N TRP A 72 -20.98 -7.51 -3.12
CA TRP A 72 -19.76 -6.86 -3.61
C TRP A 72 -18.53 -7.33 -2.84
N SER A 73 -18.65 -7.38 -1.53
CA SER A 73 -17.58 -7.84 -0.66
C SER A 73 -17.21 -9.28 -0.96
N ARG A 74 -18.22 -10.16 -1.09
CA ARG A 74 -18.00 -11.55 -1.44
C ARG A 74 -17.38 -11.73 -2.83
N ALA A 75 -17.81 -10.96 -3.80
CA ALA A 75 -17.25 -11.02 -5.16
C ALA A 75 -15.76 -10.66 -5.16
N LEU A 76 -15.38 -9.63 -4.40
CA LEU A 76 -13.97 -9.26 -4.25
C LEU A 76 -13.19 -10.33 -3.49
N GLU A 77 -13.72 -10.84 -2.38
CA GLU A 77 -13.06 -11.89 -1.59
C GLU A 77 -12.88 -13.18 -2.37
N ASN A 78 -13.81 -13.50 -3.24
CA ASN A 78 -13.78 -14.73 -4.05
C ASN A 78 -12.90 -14.63 -5.29
N HIS A 79 -12.24 -13.48 -5.50
CA HIS A 79 -11.30 -13.35 -6.62
C HIS A 79 -10.22 -14.43 -6.50
N PRO A 80 -9.92 -15.17 -7.60
CA PRO A 80 -8.99 -16.31 -7.52
C PRO A 80 -7.62 -15.98 -6.94
N GLN A 81 -7.14 -14.77 -7.14
CA GLN A 81 -5.81 -14.34 -6.68
C GLN A 81 -5.83 -13.67 -5.30
N MET A 82 -6.99 -13.46 -4.71
CA MET A 82 -7.11 -12.70 -3.45
C MET A 82 -6.33 -13.35 -2.30
N GLY A 83 -6.28 -14.66 -2.25
CA GLY A 83 -5.55 -15.37 -1.20
C GLY A 83 -4.03 -15.39 -1.36
N GLU A 84 -3.54 -15.19 -2.57
CA GLU A 84 -2.13 -15.35 -2.90
C GLU A 84 -1.42 -14.03 -3.23
N ASP A 85 -2.17 -13.00 -3.61
CA ASP A 85 -1.62 -11.72 -4.04
C ASP A 85 -1.75 -10.66 -2.95
N PRO A 86 -0.65 -10.32 -2.26
CA PRO A 86 -0.71 -9.33 -1.18
C PRO A 86 -1.08 -7.93 -1.66
N TYR A 87 -0.73 -7.58 -2.88
CA TYR A 87 -1.06 -6.28 -3.46
C TYR A 87 -2.55 -6.17 -3.78
N LEU A 88 -3.14 -7.24 -4.29
CA LEU A 88 -4.58 -7.28 -4.52
C LEU A 88 -5.35 -7.18 -3.20
N ARG A 89 -4.88 -7.86 -2.16
CA ARG A 89 -5.47 -7.76 -0.82
C ARG A 89 -5.36 -6.36 -0.25
N ALA A 90 -4.25 -5.66 -0.50
CA ALA A 90 -4.08 -4.27 -0.06
C ALA A 90 -5.09 -3.35 -0.75
N ILE A 91 -5.29 -3.52 -2.05
CA ILE A 91 -6.29 -2.77 -2.82
C ILE A 91 -7.70 -3.05 -2.27
N TYR A 92 -8.02 -4.31 -2.04
CA TYR A 92 -9.28 -4.74 -1.44
C TYR A 92 -9.49 -4.09 -0.07
N GLY A 93 -8.47 -4.11 0.78
CA GLY A 93 -8.52 -3.48 2.10
C GLY A 93 -8.80 -1.99 2.02
N TYR A 94 -8.19 -1.29 1.07
CA TYR A 94 -8.45 0.12 0.83
C TYR A 94 -9.89 0.36 0.39
N ILE A 95 -10.40 -0.44 -0.55
CA ILE A 95 -11.77 -0.32 -1.07
C ILE A 95 -12.79 -0.51 0.06
N THR A 96 -12.58 -1.52 0.90
CA THR A 96 -13.55 -1.90 1.93
C THR A 96 -13.50 -1.04 3.17
N THR A 97 -12.32 -0.63 3.62
CA THR A 97 -12.15 0.08 4.89
C THR A 97 -11.69 1.52 4.75
N GLY A 98 -10.96 1.84 3.68
CA GLY A 98 -10.28 3.11 3.52
C GLY A 98 -9.19 3.34 4.58
N ASN A 99 -8.78 2.29 5.28
CA ASN A 99 -7.88 2.37 6.42
C ASN A 99 -6.44 2.03 6.04
N TRP A 100 -5.60 3.05 5.97
CA TRP A 100 -4.19 2.88 5.67
C TRP A 100 -3.42 2.12 6.75
N ARG A 101 -3.89 2.17 8.00
CA ARG A 101 -3.28 1.43 9.12
C ARG A 101 -3.32 -0.07 8.88
N ALA A 102 -4.45 -0.56 8.40
CA ALA A 102 -4.60 -1.98 8.07
C ALA A 102 -3.61 -2.42 6.99
N ILE A 103 -3.35 -1.56 6.01
CA ILE A 103 -2.39 -1.84 4.95
C ILE A 103 -0.95 -1.83 5.48
N ALA A 104 -0.61 -0.83 6.30
CA ALA A 104 0.73 -0.73 6.91
C ALA A 104 1.03 -1.91 7.84
N ASP A 105 0.01 -2.49 8.44
CA ASP A 105 0.13 -3.64 9.34
C ASP A 105 0.06 -5.00 8.62
N ALA A 106 -0.20 -5.00 7.31
CA ALA A 106 -0.34 -6.23 6.51
C ALA A 106 1.02 -6.90 6.27
N THR A 107 1.38 -7.86 7.10
CA THR A 107 2.70 -8.52 7.08
C THR A 107 2.99 -9.27 5.78
N SER A 108 1.97 -9.55 4.96
CA SER A 108 2.15 -10.15 3.63
C SER A 108 2.79 -9.21 2.62
N LEU A 109 2.73 -7.88 2.87
CA LEU A 109 3.40 -6.89 2.05
C LEU A 109 4.85 -6.72 2.50
N PRO A 110 5.78 -6.42 1.57
CA PRO A 110 7.14 -6.06 1.94
C PRO A 110 7.16 -4.87 2.90
N LEU A 111 8.08 -4.89 3.83
CA LEU A 111 8.22 -3.80 4.82
C LEU A 111 8.41 -2.44 4.15
N ARG A 112 9.11 -2.40 3.03
CA ARG A 112 9.33 -1.18 2.23
C ARG A 112 7.99 -0.53 1.83
N ASP A 113 7.05 -1.32 1.34
CA ASP A 113 5.74 -0.82 0.90
C ASP A 113 4.90 -0.37 2.10
N ARG A 114 4.94 -1.12 3.19
CA ARG A 114 4.22 -0.78 4.42
C ARG A 114 4.75 0.51 5.04
N ALA A 115 6.07 0.68 5.07
CA ALA A 115 6.70 1.90 5.56
C ALA A 115 6.32 3.11 4.71
N TRP A 116 6.25 2.92 3.40
CA TRP A 116 5.86 3.98 2.47
C TRP A 116 4.43 4.46 2.73
N VAL A 117 3.52 3.53 2.91
CA VAL A 117 2.12 3.82 3.27
C VAL A 117 2.05 4.61 4.58
N ALA A 118 2.79 4.16 5.58
CA ALA A 118 2.81 4.82 6.89
C ALA A 118 3.40 6.24 6.81
N LEU A 119 4.53 6.40 6.14
CA LEU A 119 5.18 7.70 5.96
C LEU A 119 4.26 8.72 5.27
N ARG A 120 3.50 8.28 4.30
CA ARG A 120 2.64 9.15 3.52
C ARG A 120 1.34 9.53 4.24
N ASN A 121 0.78 8.61 5.02
CA ASN A 121 -0.60 8.75 5.48
C ASN A 121 -0.78 8.94 6.99
N PHE A 122 0.24 8.66 7.78
CA PHE A 122 0.14 8.74 9.24
C PHE A 122 0.56 10.11 9.75
N SER A 123 -0.08 10.54 10.83
CA SER A 123 0.40 11.68 11.62
C SER A 123 1.75 11.32 12.25
N ASP A 124 2.51 12.33 12.69
CA ASP A 124 3.82 12.10 13.33
C ASP A 124 3.73 11.15 14.52
N GLU A 125 2.70 11.29 15.34
CA GLU A 125 2.49 10.40 16.49
C GLU A 125 2.22 8.96 16.09
N LYS A 126 1.31 8.76 15.15
CA LYS A 126 0.96 7.42 14.66
C LYS A 126 2.13 6.77 13.93
N LEU A 127 2.88 7.57 13.18
CA LEU A 127 4.07 7.09 12.47
C LEU A 127 5.13 6.63 13.46
N THR A 128 5.38 7.40 14.52
CA THR A 128 6.34 7.06 15.56
C THR A 128 5.96 5.76 16.25
N GLU A 129 4.68 5.61 16.62
CA GLU A 129 4.17 4.39 17.23
C GLU A 129 4.35 3.17 16.31
N TRP A 130 4.00 3.33 15.05
CA TRP A 130 4.12 2.26 14.06
C TRP A 130 5.57 1.85 13.85
N LEU A 131 6.47 2.82 13.70
CA LEU A 131 7.90 2.56 13.53
C LEU A 131 8.50 1.87 14.75
N THR A 132 8.15 2.33 15.94
CA THR A 132 8.62 1.73 17.20
C THR A 132 8.23 0.25 17.28
N LYS A 133 6.99 -0.05 16.95
CA LYS A 133 6.47 -1.41 16.93
C LYS A 133 7.21 -2.29 15.93
N GLU A 134 7.40 -1.79 14.70
CA GLU A 134 8.12 -2.54 13.66
C GLU A 134 9.57 -2.78 14.04
N MET A 135 10.21 -1.80 14.67
CA MET A 135 11.58 -1.93 15.16
C MET A 135 11.69 -2.98 16.26
N GLU A 136 10.75 -2.98 17.20
CA GLU A 136 10.72 -3.98 18.29
C GLU A 136 10.53 -5.38 17.71
N GLU A 137 9.64 -5.55 16.75
CA GLU A 137 9.44 -6.83 16.09
C GLU A 137 10.68 -7.28 15.32
N ALA A 138 11.36 -6.37 14.64
CA ALA A 138 12.60 -6.68 13.93
C ALA A 138 13.71 -7.10 14.88
N ILE A 139 13.82 -6.44 16.02
CA ILE A 139 14.80 -6.80 17.05
C ILE A 139 14.48 -8.21 17.62
N ASN A 140 13.21 -8.46 17.92
CA ASN A 140 12.77 -9.73 18.50
C ASN A 140 12.93 -10.90 17.54
N THR A 141 12.73 -10.66 16.24
CA THR A 141 12.86 -11.70 15.20
C THR A 141 14.28 -11.79 14.62
N GLY A 142 15.15 -10.84 14.96
CA GLY A 142 16.51 -10.79 14.41
C GLY A 142 16.59 -10.27 12.98
N ASP A 143 15.51 -9.71 12.45
CA ASP A 143 15.43 -9.25 11.05
C ASP A 143 15.80 -7.76 10.90
N ILE A 144 16.85 -7.33 11.58
CA ILE A 144 17.36 -5.96 11.52
C ILE A 144 17.90 -5.66 10.12
N GLU A 145 18.54 -6.63 9.48
CA GLU A 145 19.06 -6.50 8.13
C GLU A 145 17.95 -6.25 7.11
N GLY A 146 16.78 -6.85 7.29
CA GLY A 146 15.61 -6.62 6.45
C GLY A 146 15.18 -5.17 6.44
N ILE A 147 15.22 -4.48 7.57
CA ILE A 147 14.90 -3.07 7.69
C ILE A 147 15.90 -2.20 6.90
N VAL A 148 17.18 -2.49 7.03
CA VAL A 148 18.24 -1.76 6.30
C VAL A 148 18.13 -2.01 4.80
N LEU A 149 17.94 -3.27 4.39
CA LEU A 149 17.84 -3.68 2.99
C LEU A 149 16.56 -3.16 2.32
N ALA A 150 15.51 -2.89 3.08
CA ALA A 150 14.28 -2.34 2.53
C ALA A 150 14.40 -0.87 2.11
N GLY A 151 15.56 -0.24 2.33
CA GLY A 151 15.79 1.15 1.93
C GLY A 151 15.00 2.17 2.73
N ILE A 152 14.60 1.80 3.93
CA ILE A 152 13.81 2.65 4.82
C ILE A 152 14.70 3.67 5.53
N THR A 153 16.00 3.42 5.53
CA THR A 153 16.99 4.13 6.34
C THR A 153 17.07 5.63 6.10
N ASP A 154 17.03 6.09 4.85
CA ASP A 154 17.22 7.50 4.54
C ASP A 154 16.09 8.40 5.06
N ASN A 155 14.85 7.93 4.92
CA ASN A 155 13.68 8.64 5.42
C ASN A 155 13.49 8.44 6.93
N MET A 156 13.90 7.27 7.44
CA MET A 156 13.73 6.94 8.85
C MET A 156 14.80 7.54 9.75
N VAL A 157 15.97 7.89 9.23
CA VAL A 157 17.01 8.56 10.02
C VAL A 157 16.49 9.89 10.59
N ASP A 158 15.81 10.68 9.79
CA ASP A 158 15.22 11.94 10.24
C ASP A 158 14.13 11.72 11.30
N ILE A 159 13.29 10.72 11.09
CA ILE A 159 12.22 10.36 12.04
C ILE A 159 12.82 9.79 13.31
N PHE A 160 13.86 8.96 13.19
CA PHE A 160 14.60 8.41 14.31
C PHE A 160 15.27 9.50 15.13
N ALA A 161 15.89 10.46 14.47
CA ALA A 161 16.52 11.61 15.14
C ALA A 161 15.48 12.39 15.95
N LYS A 162 14.31 12.62 15.38
CA LYS A 162 13.20 13.29 16.08
C LYS A 162 12.70 12.46 17.26
N TYR A 163 12.61 11.16 17.08
CA TYR A 163 12.21 10.24 18.15
C TYR A 163 13.18 10.28 19.32
N VAL A 164 14.47 10.16 19.02
CA VAL A 164 15.54 10.18 20.04
C VAL A 164 15.55 11.51 20.78
N GLU A 165 15.44 12.64 20.07
CA GLU A 165 15.38 13.96 20.68
C GLU A 165 14.19 14.11 21.64
N LYS A 166 13.04 13.51 21.27
CA LYS A 166 11.82 13.60 22.06
C LYS A 166 11.89 12.77 23.36
N PHE A 167 12.64 11.69 23.39
CA PHE A 167 12.67 10.73 24.51
C PHE A 167 14.01 10.67 25.25
N MET A 168 14.94 11.54 24.89
CA MET A 168 16.16 11.74 25.65
C MET A 168 16.08 13.05 26.47
#